data_b655cbbe50df773e389c74ac63c10632
#
_entry.id   b655cbbe50df773e389c74ac63c10632
#
_cell.length_a   1.000
_cell.length_b   1.000
_cell.length_c   1.000
_cell.angle_alpha   90.00
_cell.angle_beta   90.00
_cell.angle_gamma   90.00
#
_symmetry.space_group_name_H-M   'P 1'
#
loop_
_entity.id
_entity.type
_entity.pdbx_description
1 polymer ?
#
loop_
_entity_poly.entity_id
_entity_poly.type
_entity_poly.pdbx_seq_one_letter_code
_entity_poly.pdbx_strand_id
1 'polypeptide(L)'
;LQVLYDASFLSTNESLTFINVTIVPQNSLLDQIKGLQEGEKLITASGKWIATKTKERNITNILLAEMPPIIVENVEWVENSVDLLKRQAAFIRSDFAIVSQNRRSQKVNDTNRLIQEDQIFIEEGAQISCSNLNASEGPIYIGKEAVIMEGASIRGPFVLGNKAVVKMNTSIYGATSIGPYCLSGGEIKNSIIMGFSNKGHEGYLGDSIIGFWCNLGAGTSNSNVKNSAGKVQLWNEAKQVWDTIGQKMGMLVGDYSIFAIQSRINTGSYIGVSANIFGNGLLPKFIPNFTWGVVSGYQIDKAIEDIGNWKQLKGFVMSEEEKQVLQKLYKKAS
;
A
#
# COMPACT_ATOMS: atom_id res chain seq x y z
N LEU A 1 5.38 10.74 0.15
CA LEU A 1 6.15 9.71 0.87
C LEU A 1 7.44 10.27 1.49
N GLN A 2 8.13 11.17 0.80
CA GLN A 2 9.29 11.89 1.35
C GLN A 2 8.92 12.71 2.59
N VAL A 3 7.68 13.19 2.66
CA VAL A 3 7.13 13.97 3.79
C VAL A 3 6.92 13.12 5.05
N LEU A 4 6.68 11.81 4.93
CA LEU A 4 6.46 10.93 6.10
C LEU A 4 7.69 10.77 6.98
N TYR A 5 8.88 11.00 6.44
CA TYR A 5 10.16 10.86 7.13
C TYR A 5 10.89 12.20 7.33
N ASP A 6 10.26 13.31 6.97
CA ASP A 6 10.84 14.64 7.14
C ASP A 6 10.54 15.18 8.55
N ALA A 7 11.47 14.95 9.47
CA ALA A 7 11.37 15.43 10.85
C ALA A 7 11.42 16.98 10.96
N SER A 8 11.74 17.70 9.89
CA SER A 8 11.78 19.17 9.90
C SER A 8 10.42 19.78 10.23
N PHE A 9 9.31 19.13 9.85
CA PHE A 9 7.96 19.54 10.24
C PHE A 9 7.76 19.56 11.75
N LEU A 10 8.43 18.68 12.50
CA LEU A 10 8.31 18.62 13.95
C LEU A 10 9.16 19.68 14.66
N SER A 11 10.08 20.33 13.97
CA SER A 11 10.96 21.35 14.52
C SER A 11 10.43 22.79 14.38
N THR A 12 9.28 22.98 13.70
CA THR A 12 8.64 24.29 13.57
C THR A 12 7.95 24.70 14.87
N ASN A 13 7.86 26.00 15.14
CA ASN A 13 7.05 26.55 16.24
C ASN A 13 5.58 26.77 15.86
N GLU A 14 5.20 26.34 14.65
CA GLU A 14 3.83 26.47 14.16
C GLU A 14 2.93 25.37 14.71
N SER A 15 1.64 25.65 14.76
CA SER A 15 0.64 24.60 15.09
C SER A 15 0.52 23.60 13.96
N LEU A 16 0.63 22.33 14.29
CA LEU A 16 0.40 21.24 13.37
C LEU A 16 -0.94 20.58 13.64
N THR A 17 -1.57 20.09 12.57
CA THR A 17 -2.75 19.23 12.69
C THR A 17 -2.33 17.77 12.63
N PHE A 18 -2.49 17.08 13.75
CA PHE A 18 -2.27 15.63 13.84
C PHE A 18 -3.57 14.92 13.53
N ILE A 19 -3.52 13.92 12.66
CA ILE A 19 -4.70 13.20 12.17
C ILE A 19 -4.50 11.70 12.39
N ASN A 20 -5.53 11.03 12.88
CA ASN A 20 -5.52 9.58 12.97
C ASN A 20 -5.57 8.96 11.57
N VAL A 21 -4.51 8.27 11.18
CA VAL A 21 -4.36 7.70 9.83
C VAL A 21 -5.36 6.58 9.50
N THR A 22 -6.10 6.09 10.48
CA THR A 22 -7.09 5.03 10.29
C THR A 22 -8.49 5.56 9.93
N ILE A 23 -8.70 6.87 9.91
CA ILE A 23 -9.96 7.44 9.42
C ILE A 23 -10.06 7.34 7.90
N VAL A 24 -11.28 7.14 7.42
CA VAL A 24 -11.58 7.29 5.98
C VAL A 24 -11.91 8.75 5.71
N PRO A 25 -11.13 9.46 4.89
CA PRO A 25 -11.34 10.87 4.64
C PRO A 25 -12.63 11.10 3.84
N GLN A 26 -13.64 11.68 4.47
CA GLN A 26 -14.85 12.18 3.84
C GLN A 26 -14.78 13.70 3.76
N ASN A 27 -15.35 14.33 2.72
CA ASN A 27 -15.25 15.78 2.52
C ASN A 27 -15.68 16.59 3.74
N SER A 28 -16.82 16.23 4.35
CA SER A 28 -17.33 16.91 5.56
C SER A 28 -16.36 16.79 6.75
N LEU A 29 -15.73 15.64 6.91
CA LEU A 29 -14.72 15.43 7.96
C LEU A 29 -13.44 16.21 7.67
N LEU A 30 -12.99 16.24 6.41
CA LEU A 30 -11.82 17.02 6.02
C LEU A 30 -12.02 18.52 6.24
N ASP A 31 -13.22 19.03 5.99
CA ASP A 31 -13.55 20.44 6.23
C ASP A 31 -13.53 20.77 7.73
N GLN A 32 -14.03 19.87 8.58
CA GLN A 32 -13.93 20.01 10.04
C GLN A 32 -12.47 19.97 10.51
N ILE A 33 -11.65 19.06 9.98
CA ILE A 33 -10.22 18.96 10.30
C ILE A 33 -9.47 20.24 9.90
N LYS A 34 -9.75 20.77 8.72
CA LYS A 34 -9.15 22.03 8.24
C LYS A 34 -9.57 23.24 9.09
N GLY A 35 -10.81 23.22 9.61
CA GLY A 35 -11.36 24.28 10.46
C GLY A 35 -10.84 24.33 11.89
N LEU A 36 -10.12 23.27 12.35
CA LEU A 36 -9.59 23.21 13.71
C LEU A 36 -8.71 24.42 14.06
N GLN A 37 -8.96 24.97 15.26
CA GLN A 37 -8.12 25.99 15.86
C GLN A 37 -7.07 25.35 16.80
N GLU A 38 -6.06 26.14 17.17
CA GLU A 38 -5.05 25.73 18.17
C GLU A 38 -5.73 25.31 19.48
N GLY A 39 -5.37 24.12 19.98
CA GLY A 39 -5.91 23.58 21.22
C GLY A 39 -7.27 22.88 21.10
N GLU A 40 -7.78 22.69 19.88
CA GLU A 40 -9.01 21.92 19.64
C GLU A 40 -8.72 20.48 19.21
N LYS A 41 -9.65 19.58 19.56
CA LYS A 41 -9.60 18.19 19.09
C LYS A 41 -10.96 17.69 18.59
N LEU A 42 -10.93 16.86 17.55
CA LEU A 42 -12.07 16.10 17.05
C LEU A 42 -12.06 14.70 17.66
N ILE A 43 -13.18 14.25 18.17
CA ILE A 43 -13.39 12.90 18.67
C ILE A 43 -14.75 12.36 18.20
N THR A 44 -14.91 11.04 18.22
CA THR A 44 -16.25 10.43 18.08
C THR A 44 -17.05 10.57 19.37
N ALA A 45 -18.36 10.31 19.33
CA ALA A 45 -19.20 10.24 20.53
C ALA A 45 -18.72 9.19 21.55
N SER A 46 -18.01 8.14 21.11
CA SER A 46 -17.36 7.15 21.98
C SER A 46 -16.00 7.57 22.53
N GLY A 47 -15.55 8.79 22.24
CA GLY A 47 -14.26 9.31 22.69
C GLY A 47 -13.04 8.90 21.83
N LYS A 48 -13.23 8.19 20.70
CA LYS A 48 -12.13 7.81 19.81
C LYS A 48 -11.56 9.05 19.12
N TRP A 49 -10.25 9.26 19.25
CA TRP A 49 -9.54 10.42 18.70
C TRP A 49 -9.49 10.39 17.17
N ILE A 50 -9.76 11.55 16.56
CA ILE A 50 -9.77 11.77 15.10
C ILE A 50 -8.64 12.69 14.68
N ALA A 51 -8.60 13.91 15.22
CA ALA A 51 -7.59 14.91 14.88
C ALA A 51 -7.43 15.92 16.00
N THR A 52 -6.27 16.60 16.04
CA THR A 52 -5.97 17.68 16.99
C THR A 52 -5.03 18.68 16.33
N LYS A 53 -5.28 19.98 16.55
CA LYS A 53 -4.35 21.04 16.14
C LYS A 53 -3.62 21.61 17.35
N THR A 54 -2.30 21.51 17.36
CA THR A 54 -1.48 21.89 18.54
C THR A 54 -0.02 22.15 18.18
N LYS A 55 0.68 22.86 19.08
CA LYS A 55 2.15 23.01 19.07
C LYS A 55 2.87 21.87 19.78
N GLU A 56 2.17 21.04 20.57
CA GLU A 56 2.76 19.84 21.18
C GLU A 56 3.24 18.85 20.11
N ARG A 57 4.40 18.23 20.34
CA ARG A 57 5.02 17.26 19.40
C ARG A 57 5.04 15.84 19.92
N ASN A 58 4.84 15.66 21.22
CA ASN A 58 4.78 14.34 21.80
C ASN A 58 3.36 13.78 21.65
N ILE A 59 3.20 12.70 20.86
CA ILE A 59 1.90 12.11 20.58
C ILE A 59 1.17 11.63 21.84
N THR A 60 1.91 11.16 22.86
CA THR A 60 1.31 10.73 24.13
C THR A 60 0.68 11.93 24.85
N ASN A 61 1.38 13.07 24.89
CA ASN A 61 0.85 14.30 25.47
C ASN A 61 -0.36 14.80 24.69
N ILE A 62 -0.32 14.75 23.34
CA ILE A 62 -1.44 15.14 22.48
C ILE A 62 -2.68 14.31 22.77
N LEU A 63 -2.53 12.99 22.91
CA LEU A 63 -3.66 12.09 23.16
C LEU A 63 -4.25 12.25 24.57
N LEU A 64 -3.40 12.55 25.56
CA LEU A 64 -3.79 12.73 26.97
C LEU A 64 -4.24 14.16 27.29
N ALA A 65 -3.98 15.15 26.43
CA ALA A 65 -4.32 16.53 26.70
C ALA A 65 -5.82 16.75 26.88
N GLU A 66 -6.17 17.45 27.94
CA GLU A 66 -7.52 17.97 28.18
C GLU A 66 -7.75 19.17 27.26
N MET A 67 -8.34 18.92 26.10
CA MET A 67 -8.72 19.94 25.12
C MET A 67 -10.22 19.90 24.90
N PRO A 68 -10.90 21.02 24.64
CA PRO A 68 -12.32 21.04 24.30
C PRO A 68 -12.59 20.11 23.10
N PRO A 69 -13.39 19.06 23.28
CA PRO A 69 -13.66 18.15 22.19
C PRO A 69 -14.80 18.65 21.31
N ILE A 70 -14.62 18.54 20.02
CA ILE A 70 -15.69 18.66 19.03
C ILE A 70 -16.11 17.25 18.64
N ILE A 71 -17.37 16.91 18.85
CA ILE A 71 -17.88 15.58 18.56
C ILE A 71 -18.23 15.48 17.10
N VAL A 72 -17.74 14.44 16.45
CA VAL A 72 -18.02 14.12 15.04
C VAL A 72 -18.75 12.79 14.96
N GLU A 73 -19.86 12.80 14.25
CA GLU A 73 -20.66 11.59 14.00
C GLU A 73 -20.31 10.96 12.65
N ASN A 74 -20.65 9.67 12.52
CA ASN A 74 -20.54 8.92 11.25
C ASN A 74 -19.12 8.86 10.66
N VAL A 75 -18.11 8.75 11.50
CA VAL A 75 -16.71 8.57 11.07
C VAL A 75 -16.48 7.12 10.67
N GLU A 76 -16.01 6.91 9.46
CA GLU A 76 -15.60 5.59 8.99
C GLU A 76 -14.13 5.33 9.27
N TRP A 77 -13.81 4.09 9.61
CA TRP A 77 -12.47 3.66 10.01
C TRP A 77 -11.96 2.50 9.17
N VAL A 78 -10.65 2.47 8.96
CA VAL A 78 -9.90 1.29 8.53
C VAL A 78 -9.31 0.66 9.79
N GLU A 79 -9.92 -0.42 10.28
CA GLU A 79 -9.51 -1.03 11.55
C GLU A 79 -8.29 -1.96 11.39
N ASN A 80 -8.09 -2.48 10.19
CA ASN A 80 -6.97 -3.37 9.87
C ASN A 80 -6.64 -3.34 8.37
N SER A 81 -5.51 -3.94 7.99
CA SER A 81 -5.06 -3.99 6.61
C SER A 81 -6.02 -4.71 5.65
N VAL A 82 -6.82 -5.67 6.15
CA VAL A 82 -7.80 -6.41 5.34
C VAL A 82 -8.96 -5.50 4.91
N ASP A 83 -9.31 -4.51 5.74
CA ASP A 83 -10.35 -3.52 5.41
C ASP A 83 -9.95 -2.69 4.18
N LEU A 84 -8.64 -2.43 3.98
CA LEU A 84 -8.13 -1.78 2.78
C LEU A 84 -8.48 -2.58 1.54
N LEU A 85 -8.22 -3.89 1.54
CA LEU A 85 -8.56 -4.76 0.39
C LEU A 85 -10.06 -4.85 0.15
N LYS A 86 -10.85 -5.03 1.20
CA LYS A 86 -12.32 -5.16 1.09
C LYS A 86 -12.97 -3.89 0.56
N ARG A 87 -12.43 -2.72 0.89
CA ARG A 87 -13.00 -1.42 0.56
C ARG A 87 -12.30 -0.75 -0.63
N GLN A 88 -11.21 -1.33 -1.15
CA GLN A 88 -10.39 -0.75 -2.21
C GLN A 88 -11.20 -0.32 -3.44
N ALA A 89 -12.16 -1.14 -3.88
CA ALA A 89 -13.01 -0.79 -5.02
C ALA A 89 -13.82 0.49 -4.78
N ALA A 90 -14.34 0.69 -3.58
CA ALA A 90 -15.07 1.89 -3.21
C ALA A 90 -14.13 3.11 -3.12
N PHE A 91 -12.96 2.93 -2.52
CA PHE A 91 -11.94 3.99 -2.43
C PHE A 91 -11.47 4.45 -3.80
N ILE A 92 -11.15 3.52 -4.71
CA ILE A 92 -10.73 3.86 -6.09
C ILE A 92 -11.83 4.67 -6.80
N ARG A 93 -13.12 4.32 -6.64
CA ARG A 93 -14.21 5.05 -7.28
C ARG A 93 -14.38 6.47 -6.72
N SER A 94 -14.34 6.61 -5.39
CA SER A 94 -14.45 7.92 -4.75
C SER A 94 -13.28 8.84 -5.08
N ASP A 95 -12.06 8.30 -5.01
CA ASP A 95 -10.84 9.06 -5.31
C ASP A 95 -10.78 9.45 -6.78
N PHE A 96 -11.16 8.54 -7.69
CA PHE A 96 -11.23 8.84 -9.13
C PHE A 96 -12.12 10.04 -9.43
N ALA A 97 -13.29 10.11 -8.80
CA ALA A 97 -14.21 11.23 -8.99
C ALA A 97 -13.58 12.57 -8.54
N ILE A 98 -12.81 12.55 -7.45
CA ILE A 98 -12.11 13.74 -6.93
C ILE A 98 -10.93 14.14 -7.81
N VAL A 99 -10.05 13.18 -8.14
CA VAL A 99 -8.79 13.49 -8.84
C VAL A 99 -8.97 13.79 -10.33
N SER A 100 -10.06 13.33 -10.96
CA SER A 100 -10.37 13.59 -12.37
C SER A 100 -11.27 14.82 -12.57
N GLN A 101 -11.90 15.34 -11.51
CA GLN A 101 -12.86 16.45 -11.59
C GLN A 101 -12.22 17.70 -12.20
N ASN A 102 -12.89 18.28 -13.23
CA ASN A 102 -12.44 19.48 -13.94
C ASN A 102 -11.03 19.37 -14.56
N ARG A 103 -10.56 18.16 -14.82
CA ARG A 103 -9.27 17.89 -15.44
C ARG A 103 -9.45 17.16 -16.76
N ARG A 104 -8.46 17.29 -17.64
CA ARG A 104 -8.46 16.65 -18.96
C ARG A 104 -7.50 15.46 -18.93
N SER A 105 -8.00 14.28 -19.34
CA SER A 105 -7.20 13.09 -19.55
C SER A 105 -6.32 13.25 -20.80
N GLN A 106 -5.07 12.75 -20.74
CA GLN A 106 -4.21 12.63 -21.91
C GLN A 106 -4.80 11.62 -22.91
N LYS A 107 -4.75 11.91 -24.19
CA LYS A 107 -5.11 10.95 -25.23
C LYS A 107 -3.96 9.95 -25.45
N VAL A 108 -4.33 8.72 -25.76
CA VAL A 108 -3.40 7.66 -26.17
C VAL A 108 -3.53 7.35 -27.66
N ASN A 109 -2.54 6.67 -28.23
CA ASN A 109 -2.54 6.30 -29.64
C ASN A 109 -3.57 5.19 -29.94
N ASP A 110 -3.91 5.04 -31.21
CA ASP A 110 -4.96 4.13 -31.72
C ASP A 110 -4.59 2.64 -31.65
N THR A 111 -3.39 2.31 -31.20
CA THR A 111 -2.99 0.91 -30.98
C THR A 111 -3.62 0.32 -29.72
N ASN A 112 -4.22 1.14 -28.88
CA ASN A 112 -4.84 0.74 -27.62
C ASN A 112 -6.35 0.54 -27.78
N ARG A 113 -6.90 -0.43 -27.06
CA ARG A 113 -8.33 -0.65 -26.97
C ARG A 113 -8.85 -0.13 -25.63
N LEU A 114 -9.70 0.90 -25.69
CA LEU A 114 -10.33 1.48 -24.52
C LEU A 114 -11.83 1.08 -24.49
N ILE A 115 -12.34 0.66 -23.34
CA ILE A 115 -13.76 0.36 -23.12
C ILE A 115 -14.26 1.23 -21.98
N GLN A 116 -15.33 2.00 -22.19
CA GLN A 116 -15.80 3.07 -21.30
C GLN A 116 -14.70 4.11 -21.03
N GLU A 117 -14.26 4.75 -22.10
CA GLU A 117 -13.14 5.70 -22.10
C GLU A 117 -13.38 6.89 -21.15
N ASP A 118 -14.62 7.29 -20.95
CA ASP A 118 -15.05 8.32 -19.98
C ASP A 118 -14.70 7.98 -18.52
N GLN A 119 -14.50 6.69 -18.22
CA GLN A 119 -14.07 6.18 -16.92
C GLN A 119 -12.55 5.87 -16.87
N ILE A 120 -11.78 6.37 -17.86
CA ILE A 120 -10.33 6.20 -17.93
C ILE A 120 -9.67 7.57 -17.86
N PHE A 121 -8.88 7.83 -16.83
CA PHE A 121 -8.12 9.06 -16.69
C PHE A 121 -6.62 8.78 -16.76
N ILE A 122 -5.95 9.47 -17.68
CA ILE A 122 -4.53 9.28 -17.97
C ILE A 122 -3.84 10.62 -17.75
N GLU A 123 -2.85 10.63 -16.86
CA GLU A 123 -2.02 11.80 -16.57
C GLU A 123 -1.02 12.07 -17.66
N GLU A 124 -0.50 13.30 -17.67
CA GLU A 124 0.50 13.77 -18.61
C GLU A 124 1.79 12.94 -18.57
N GLY A 125 2.33 12.64 -19.76
CA GLY A 125 3.57 11.90 -19.93
C GLY A 125 3.43 10.37 -19.78
N ALA A 126 2.23 9.86 -19.48
CA ALA A 126 2.01 8.42 -19.46
C ALA A 126 2.12 7.81 -20.87
N GLN A 127 2.75 6.64 -20.96
CA GLN A 127 2.97 5.92 -22.22
C GLN A 127 2.21 4.59 -22.21
N ILE A 128 1.31 4.40 -23.18
CA ILE A 128 0.48 3.21 -23.29
C ILE A 128 0.48 2.74 -24.74
N SER A 129 0.87 1.51 -24.99
CA SER A 129 1.00 0.96 -26.33
C SER A 129 0.44 -0.45 -26.44
N CYS A 130 -0.36 -0.72 -27.47
CA CYS A 130 -0.88 -2.04 -27.82
C CYS A 130 -1.52 -2.77 -26.63
N SER A 131 -2.31 -2.07 -25.81
CA SER A 131 -2.88 -2.58 -24.55
C SER A 131 -4.41 -2.47 -24.52
N ASN A 132 -5.04 -3.27 -23.66
CA ASN A 132 -6.49 -3.26 -23.44
C ASN A 132 -6.81 -2.66 -22.08
N LEU A 133 -7.53 -1.55 -22.03
CA LEU A 133 -8.03 -0.93 -20.80
C LEU A 133 -9.56 -1.00 -20.77
N ASN A 134 -10.11 -1.76 -19.85
CA ASN A 134 -11.56 -1.97 -19.74
C ASN A 134 -12.08 -1.43 -18.41
N ALA A 135 -12.76 -0.29 -18.44
CA ALA A 135 -13.35 0.36 -17.28
C ALA A 135 -14.82 -0.04 -17.01
N SER A 136 -15.35 -1.11 -17.65
CA SER A 136 -16.75 -1.52 -17.50
C SER A 136 -17.15 -1.94 -16.08
N GLU A 137 -16.20 -2.36 -15.25
CA GLU A 137 -16.44 -2.74 -13.85
C GLU A 137 -16.01 -1.64 -12.85
N GLY A 138 -15.37 -0.59 -13.33
CA GLY A 138 -14.94 0.56 -12.52
C GLY A 138 -13.83 1.37 -13.17
N PRO A 139 -13.54 2.57 -12.63
CA PRO A 139 -12.63 3.51 -13.25
C PRO A 139 -11.18 3.01 -13.29
N ILE A 140 -10.43 3.55 -14.25
CA ILE A 140 -9.00 3.33 -14.42
C ILE A 140 -8.28 4.68 -14.33
N TYR A 141 -7.35 4.81 -13.40
CA TYR A 141 -6.47 5.97 -13.27
C TYR A 141 -5.03 5.59 -13.55
N ILE A 142 -4.40 6.29 -14.48
CA ILE A 142 -2.99 6.10 -14.85
C ILE A 142 -2.22 7.36 -14.49
N GLY A 143 -1.26 7.23 -13.58
CA GLY A 143 -0.46 8.31 -13.03
C GLY A 143 0.55 8.90 -14.01
N LYS A 144 1.10 10.04 -13.62
CA LYS A 144 2.06 10.81 -14.42
C LYS A 144 3.29 9.98 -14.76
N GLU A 145 3.71 10.03 -16.03
CA GLU A 145 4.90 9.32 -16.56
C GLU A 145 4.86 7.79 -16.32
N ALA A 146 3.68 7.21 -16.05
CA ALA A 146 3.51 5.77 -15.94
C ALA A 146 3.59 5.10 -17.31
N VAL A 147 3.99 3.82 -17.32
CA VAL A 147 4.14 3.05 -18.57
C VAL A 147 3.29 1.79 -18.52
N ILE A 148 2.51 1.55 -19.57
CA ILE A 148 1.82 0.28 -19.83
C ILE A 148 2.34 -0.28 -21.14
N MET A 149 3.06 -1.40 -21.04
CA MET A 149 3.70 -2.03 -22.18
C MET A 149 2.73 -2.94 -22.95
N GLU A 150 3.16 -3.37 -24.11
CA GLU A 150 2.41 -4.11 -25.12
C GLU A 150 1.76 -5.40 -24.55
N GLY A 151 0.55 -5.67 -24.97
CA GLY A 151 -0.21 -6.87 -24.61
C GLY A 151 -0.83 -6.85 -23.21
N ALA A 152 -0.62 -5.78 -22.43
CA ALA A 152 -1.26 -5.69 -21.12
C ALA A 152 -2.79 -5.63 -21.24
N SER A 153 -3.49 -6.35 -20.35
CA SER A 153 -4.95 -6.37 -20.26
C SER A 153 -5.38 -6.00 -18.85
N ILE A 154 -6.01 -4.83 -18.72
CA ILE A 154 -6.36 -4.24 -17.42
C ILE A 154 -7.87 -4.02 -17.35
N ARG A 155 -8.50 -4.55 -16.29
CA ARG A 155 -9.89 -4.29 -15.97
C ARG A 155 -9.99 -3.53 -14.65
N GLY A 156 -10.71 -2.41 -14.67
CA GLY A 156 -10.95 -1.59 -13.49
C GLY A 156 -11.86 -2.26 -12.44
N PRO A 157 -11.96 -1.71 -11.21
CA PRO A 157 -11.29 -0.48 -10.76
C PRO A 157 -9.76 -0.65 -10.64
N PHE A 158 -9.00 0.30 -11.18
CA PHE A 158 -7.54 0.19 -11.21
C PHE A 158 -6.85 1.54 -11.03
N VAL A 159 -5.75 1.54 -10.29
CA VAL A 159 -4.87 2.71 -10.13
C VAL A 159 -3.43 2.29 -10.41
N LEU A 160 -2.78 3.02 -11.32
CA LEU A 160 -1.35 2.96 -11.55
C LEU A 160 -0.69 4.27 -11.08
N GLY A 161 0.20 4.20 -10.11
CA GLY A 161 0.89 5.36 -9.55
C GLY A 161 1.90 5.98 -10.52
N ASN A 162 2.36 7.18 -10.18
CA ASN A 162 3.32 7.92 -11.00
C ASN A 162 4.60 7.11 -11.24
N LYS A 163 5.09 7.12 -12.48
CA LYS A 163 6.32 6.41 -12.90
C LYS A 163 6.31 4.90 -12.62
N ALA A 164 5.14 4.31 -12.39
CA ALA A 164 5.00 2.88 -12.29
C ALA A 164 4.91 2.24 -13.67
N VAL A 165 5.31 0.98 -13.77
CA VAL A 165 5.36 0.24 -15.03
C VAL A 165 4.53 -1.04 -14.94
N VAL A 166 3.61 -1.21 -15.87
CA VAL A 166 2.97 -2.49 -16.18
C VAL A 166 3.73 -3.12 -17.34
N LYS A 167 4.33 -4.28 -17.12
CA LYS A 167 5.15 -4.97 -18.11
C LYS A 167 4.32 -5.68 -19.17
N MET A 168 4.98 -6.13 -20.22
CA MET A 168 4.35 -6.84 -21.36
C MET A 168 3.50 -8.01 -20.90
N ASN A 169 2.35 -8.22 -21.57
CA ASN A 169 1.44 -9.35 -21.36
C ASN A 169 0.93 -9.52 -19.92
N THR A 170 0.87 -8.43 -19.15
CA THR A 170 0.34 -8.46 -17.78
C THR A 170 -1.18 -8.50 -17.79
N SER A 171 -1.78 -9.35 -16.94
CA SER A 171 -3.22 -9.41 -16.70
C SER A 171 -3.56 -8.84 -15.33
N ILE A 172 -4.36 -7.76 -15.29
CA ILE A 172 -4.80 -7.13 -14.03
C ILE A 172 -6.32 -7.04 -14.00
N TYR A 173 -6.94 -7.52 -12.90
CA TYR A 173 -8.39 -7.46 -12.72
C TYR A 173 -8.80 -7.50 -11.23
N GLY A 174 -10.06 -7.19 -10.95
CA GLY A 174 -10.49 -6.86 -9.60
C GLY A 174 -9.87 -5.54 -9.14
N ALA A 175 -10.37 -4.97 -8.07
CA ALA A 175 -9.84 -3.71 -7.58
C ALA A 175 -8.34 -3.80 -7.25
N THR A 176 -7.50 -3.08 -7.98
CA THR A 176 -6.05 -3.18 -7.83
C THR A 176 -5.42 -1.80 -7.82
N SER A 177 -4.54 -1.56 -6.85
CA SER A 177 -3.76 -0.34 -6.74
C SER A 177 -2.26 -0.65 -6.78
N ILE A 178 -1.55 -0.04 -7.71
CA ILE A 178 -0.10 -0.15 -7.86
C ILE A 178 0.50 1.22 -7.59
N GLY A 179 1.30 1.33 -6.55
CA GLY A 179 1.93 2.57 -6.09
C GLY A 179 3.00 3.11 -7.03
N PRO A 180 3.49 4.32 -6.75
CA PRO A 180 4.49 4.97 -7.60
C PRO A 180 5.81 4.18 -7.66
N TYR A 181 6.50 4.27 -8.82
CA TYR A 181 7.80 3.61 -9.07
C TYR A 181 7.78 2.08 -8.95
N CYS A 182 6.62 1.45 -8.96
CA CYS A 182 6.48 0.00 -8.96
C CYS A 182 6.70 -0.60 -10.34
N LEU A 183 7.17 -1.86 -10.36
CA LEU A 183 7.14 -2.71 -11.55
C LEU A 183 6.12 -3.83 -11.34
N SER A 184 5.16 -3.98 -12.23
CA SER A 184 4.13 -5.02 -12.15
C SER A 184 4.10 -5.88 -13.41
N GLY A 185 3.95 -7.20 -13.24
CA GLY A 185 3.95 -8.19 -14.31
C GLY A 185 3.28 -9.49 -13.88
N GLY A 186 2.93 -10.33 -14.85
CA GLY A 186 2.22 -11.58 -14.63
C GLY A 186 0.72 -11.37 -14.39
N GLU A 187 0.13 -12.15 -13.49
CA GLU A 187 -1.29 -12.05 -13.15
C GLU A 187 -1.48 -11.40 -11.78
N ILE A 188 -2.25 -10.31 -11.73
CA ILE A 188 -2.52 -9.57 -10.49
C ILE A 188 -4.04 -9.38 -10.33
N LYS A 189 -4.55 -9.75 -9.17
CA LYS A 189 -5.98 -9.65 -8.85
C LYS A 189 -6.20 -9.06 -7.47
N ASN A 190 -7.08 -8.05 -7.40
CA ASN A 190 -7.57 -7.49 -6.13
C ASN A 190 -6.45 -7.30 -5.09
N SER A 191 -5.40 -6.54 -5.47
CA SER A 191 -4.21 -6.40 -4.63
C SER A 191 -3.77 -4.95 -4.52
N ILE A 192 -3.06 -4.64 -3.44
CA ILE A 192 -2.42 -3.35 -3.18
C ILE A 192 -0.91 -3.57 -3.19
N ILE A 193 -0.21 -2.88 -4.07
CA ILE A 193 1.25 -2.85 -4.11
C ILE A 193 1.69 -1.42 -3.77
N MET A 194 2.33 -1.25 -2.63
CA MET A 194 2.82 0.06 -2.19
C MET A 194 4.01 0.51 -3.04
N GLY A 195 4.37 1.78 -2.94
CA GLY A 195 5.39 2.39 -3.80
C GLY A 195 6.75 1.69 -3.80
N PHE A 196 7.47 1.83 -4.90
CA PHE A 196 8.84 1.33 -5.11
C PHE A 196 9.00 -0.20 -5.10
N SER A 197 7.90 -0.95 -5.10
CA SER A 197 7.90 -2.40 -5.02
C SER A 197 7.81 -3.06 -6.40
N ASN A 198 8.37 -4.25 -6.53
CA ASN A 198 8.43 -4.97 -7.79
C ASN A 198 7.73 -6.33 -7.67
N LYS A 199 6.70 -6.54 -8.47
CA LYS A 199 6.13 -7.82 -8.89
C LYS A 199 6.27 -7.91 -10.42
N GLY A 200 7.49 -7.78 -10.91
CA GLY A 200 7.79 -7.48 -12.33
C GLY A 200 7.81 -8.68 -13.28
N HIS A 201 7.54 -9.88 -12.83
CA HIS A 201 7.63 -11.11 -13.61
C HIS A 201 6.33 -11.94 -13.53
N GLU A 202 6.28 -13.10 -14.22
CA GLU A 202 5.20 -14.08 -14.18
C GLU A 202 4.94 -14.57 -12.75
N GLY A 203 3.81 -15.20 -12.54
CA GLY A 203 3.30 -15.66 -11.25
C GLY A 203 2.06 -14.89 -10.84
N TYR A 204 1.23 -15.54 -10.01
CA TYR A 204 -0.04 -15.01 -9.54
C TYR A 204 0.11 -14.21 -8.24
N LEU A 205 -0.48 -13.02 -8.19
CA LEU A 205 -0.65 -12.22 -6.98
C LEU A 205 -2.13 -11.91 -6.78
N GLY A 206 -2.76 -12.48 -5.77
CA GLY A 206 -4.18 -12.26 -5.52
C GLY A 206 -4.52 -11.95 -4.07
N ASP A 207 -5.49 -11.06 -3.88
CA ASP A 207 -6.04 -10.66 -2.58
C ASP A 207 -4.94 -10.32 -1.54
N SER A 208 -3.95 -9.53 -1.96
CA SER A 208 -2.69 -9.32 -1.22
C SER A 208 -2.37 -7.84 -1.01
N ILE A 209 -1.62 -7.56 0.06
CA ILE A 209 -1.02 -6.24 0.31
C ILE A 209 0.49 -6.40 0.37
N ILE A 210 1.20 -5.69 -0.50
CA ILE A 210 2.66 -5.65 -0.55
C ILE A 210 3.12 -4.28 -0.06
N GLY A 211 3.98 -4.24 0.95
CA GLY A 211 4.56 -3.02 1.51
C GLY A 211 5.45 -2.25 0.53
N PHE A 212 6.09 -1.22 1.03
CA PHE A 212 7.04 -0.40 0.26
C PHE A 212 8.37 -1.11 0.07
N TRP A 213 9.03 -0.86 -1.07
CA TRP A 213 10.37 -1.34 -1.35
C TRP A 213 10.52 -2.88 -1.34
N CYS A 214 9.44 -3.61 -1.58
CA CYS A 214 9.46 -5.06 -1.68
C CYS A 214 9.89 -5.51 -3.09
N ASN A 215 10.52 -6.69 -3.16
CA ASN A 215 10.84 -7.30 -4.46
C ASN A 215 10.44 -8.77 -4.49
N LEU A 216 9.56 -9.13 -5.41
CA LEU A 216 9.14 -10.51 -5.66
C LEU A 216 9.92 -11.05 -6.85
N GLY A 217 10.76 -12.06 -6.62
CA GLY A 217 11.53 -12.73 -7.67
C GLY A 217 10.65 -13.41 -8.71
N ALA A 218 11.20 -13.69 -9.89
CA ALA A 218 10.48 -14.33 -11.00
C ALA A 218 9.81 -15.64 -10.56
N GLY A 219 8.58 -15.88 -11.04
CA GLY A 219 7.79 -17.07 -10.68
C GLY A 219 7.20 -17.07 -9.28
N THR A 220 7.40 -16.01 -8.49
CA THR A 220 6.77 -15.88 -7.17
C THR A 220 5.25 -15.85 -7.31
N SER A 221 4.58 -16.78 -6.62
CA SER A 221 3.13 -16.91 -6.64
C SER A 221 2.55 -17.12 -5.25
N ASN A 222 1.38 -16.54 -4.98
CA ASN A 222 0.65 -16.80 -3.75
C ASN A 222 -0.68 -17.50 -4.00
N SER A 223 -1.09 -18.34 -3.06
CA SER A 223 -2.46 -18.81 -2.97
C SER A 223 -3.33 -17.81 -2.24
N ASN A 224 -4.55 -17.56 -2.72
CA ASN A 224 -5.53 -16.70 -2.04
C ASN A 224 -6.78 -17.45 -1.56
N VAL A 225 -6.94 -18.71 -1.95
CA VAL A 225 -8.02 -19.62 -1.52
C VAL A 225 -7.40 -20.94 -1.07
N LYS A 226 -7.82 -21.48 0.07
CA LYS A 226 -7.38 -22.80 0.51
C LYS A 226 -7.88 -23.88 -0.44
N ASN A 227 -7.11 -24.94 -0.63
CA ASN A 227 -7.55 -26.11 -1.42
C ASN A 227 -8.87 -26.71 -0.90
N SER A 228 -9.11 -26.61 0.40
CA SER A 228 -10.37 -27.04 1.06
C SER A 228 -11.51 -26.03 0.94
N ALA A 229 -11.31 -24.89 0.28
CA ALA A 229 -12.24 -23.74 0.25
C ALA A 229 -12.69 -23.23 1.63
N GLY A 230 -11.99 -23.63 2.70
CA GLY A 230 -12.28 -23.21 4.07
C GLY A 230 -11.86 -21.76 4.37
N LYS A 231 -12.27 -21.25 5.53
CA LYS A 231 -11.92 -19.90 5.98
C LYS A 231 -10.41 -19.72 6.14
N VAL A 232 -9.91 -18.59 5.69
CA VAL A 232 -8.50 -18.17 5.79
C VAL A 232 -8.30 -17.43 7.10
N GLN A 233 -7.16 -17.66 7.72
CA GLN A 233 -6.69 -16.90 8.88
C GLN A 233 -5.46 -16.09 8.46
N LEU A 234 -5.38 -14.85 8.95
CA LEU A 234 -4.24 -13.95 8.82
C LEU A 234 -3.74 -13.57 10.22
N TRP A 235 -2.42 -13.49 10.37
CA TRP A 235 -1.81 -13.01 11.60
C TRP A 235 -2.11 -11.52 11.84
N ASN A 236 -2.55 -11.20 13.05
CA ASN A 236 -2.76 -9.83 13.52
C ASN A 236 -1.62 -9.44 14.47
N GLU A 237 -0.69 -8.65 13.95
CA GLU A 237 0.50 -8.25 14.69
C GLU A 237 0.19 -7.44 15.95
N ALA A 238 -0.82 -6.58 15.90
CA ALA A 238 -1.20 -5.75 17.05
C ALA A 238 -1.79 -6.55 18.20
N LYS A 239 -2.52 -7.64 17.89
CA LYS A 239 -3.19 -8.50 18.87
C LYS A 239 -2.41 -9.78 19.17
N GLN A 240 -1.39 -10.10 18.38
CA GLN A 240 -0.62 -11.36 18.46
C GLN A 240 -1.51 -12.61 18.37
N VAL A 241 -2.50 -12.59 17.47
CA VAL A 241 -3.45 -13.70 17.25
C VAL A 241 -3.71 -13.92 15.75
N TRP A 242 -4.27 -15.08 15.42
CA TRP A 242 -4.76 -15.39 14.09
C TRP A 242 -6.24 -15.00 13.96
N ASP A 243 -6.51 -13.92 13.20
CA ASP A 243 -7.88 -13.49 12.89
C ASP A 243 -8.44 -14.27 11.70
N THR A 244 -9.70 -14.68 11.78
CA THR A 244 -10.43 -15.30 10.66
C THR A 244 -10.94 -14.21 9.73
N ILE A 245 -10.45 -14.18 8.49
CA ILE A 245 -10.70 -13.10 7.52
C ILE A 245 -11.89 -13.38 6.60
N GLY A 246 -12.08 -14.61 6.18
CA GLY A 246 -13.06 -15.03 5.18
C GLY A 246 -12.52 -16.16 4.32
N GLN A 247 -13.07 -16.35 3.13
CA GLN A 247 -12.63 -17.43 2.22
C GLN A 247 -11.45 -17.05 1.33
N LYS A 248 -11.16 -15.74 1.17
CA LYS A 248 -10.11 -15.24 0.28
C LYS A 248 -9.20 -14.28 1.03
N MET A 249 -7.93 -14.60 1.04
CA MET A 249 -6.83 -13.74 1.48
C MET A 249 -5.52 -14.33 0.99
N GLY A 250 -4.75 -13.54 0.29
CA GLY A 250 -3.41 -13.90 -0.16
C GLY A 250 -2.37 -13.70 0.93
N MET A 251 -1.50 -12.72 0.75
CA MET A 251 -0.44 -12.39 1.71
C MET A 251 -0.48 -10.93 2.13
N LEU A 252 -0.02 -10.67 3.35
CA LEU A 252 0.34 -9.36 3.86
C LEU A 252 1.85 -9.32 4.01
N VAL A 253 2.51 -8.39 3.32
CA VAL A 253 3.97 -8.27 3.29
C VAL A 253 4.39 -6.91 3.82
N GLY A 254 5.25 -6.92 4.84
CA GLY A 254 5.87 -5.73 5.41
C GLY A 254 6.92 -5.13 4.48
N ASP A 255 7.23 -3.85 4.71
CA ASP A 255 8.16 -3.07 3.90
C ASP A 255 9.56 -3.71 3.82
N TYR A 256 10.26 -3.45 2.71
CA TYR A 256 11.63 -3.91 2.45
C TYR A 256 11.81 -5.44 2.38
N SER A 257 10.72 -6.21 2.25
CA SER A 257 10.82 -7.66 2.14
C SER A 257 11.08 -8.11 0.71
N ILE A 258 12.01 -9.04 0.55
CA ILE A 258 12.45 -9.54 -0.74
C ILE A 258 12.32 -11.07 -0.81
N PHE A 259 11.92 -11.55 -1.99
CA PHE A 259 11.66 -12.97 -2.23
C PHE A 259 12.56 -13.49 -3.34
N ALA A 260 13.14 -14.63 -3.12
CA ALA A 260 13.84 -15.36 -4.17
C ALA A 260 12.89 -15.76 -5.31
N ILE A 261 13.47 -16.08 -6.46
CA ILE A 261 12.73 -16.65 -7.58
C ILE A 261 11.97 -17.91 -7.17
N GLN A 262 10.80 -18.18 -7.82
CA GLN A 262 9.98 -19.36 -7.58
C GLN A 262 9.45 -19.52 -6.15
N SER A 263 9.35 -18.43 -5.39
CA SER A 263 8.77 -18.47 -4.05
C SER A 263 7.29 -18.85 -4.10
N ARG A 264 6.89 -19.86 -3.31
CA ARG A 264 5.51 -20.36 -3.22
C ARG A 264 4.91 -19.95 -1.87
N ILE A 265 3.91 -19.06 -1.92
CA ILE A 265 3.37 -18.43 -0.72
C ILE A 265 1.98 -18.98 -0.42
N ASN A 266 1.78 -19.37 0.84
CA ASN A 266 0.52 -19.97 1.29
C ASN A 266 -0.59 -18.90 1.43
N THR A 267 -1.83 -19.37 1.45
CA THR A 267 -3.03 -18.58 1.71
C THR A 267 -2.98 -17.95 3.09
N GLY A 268 -3.21 -16.64 3.19
CA GLY A 268 -3.20 -15.90 4.45
C GLY A 268 -1.82 -15.83 5.11
N SER A 269 -0.77 -15.72 4.31
CA SER A 269 0.58 -15.54 4.85
C SER A 269 0.80 -14.12 5.34
N TYR A 270 1.45 -14.00 6.49
CA TYR A 270 2.00 -12.77 7.04
C TYR A 270 3.51 -12.82 6.93
N ILE A 271 4.07 -11.82 6.31
CA ILE A 271 5.51 -11.62 6.16
C ILE A 271 5.86 -10.28 6.79
N GLY A 272 6.76 -10.30 7.75
CA GLY A 272 7.20 -9.12 8.48
C GLY A 272 8.04 -8.15 7.64
N VAL A 273 8.48 -7.07 8.28
CA VAL A 273 9.33 -6.04 7.69
C VAL A 273 10.74 -6.57 7.47
N SER A 274 11.37 -6.18 6.34
CA SER A 274 12.78 -6.50 6.04
C SER A 274 13.10 -8.00 6.10
N ALA A 275 12.20 -8.84 5.57
CA ALA A 275 12.46 -10.28 5.46
C ALA A 275 13.11 -10.59 4.10
N ASN A 276 14.24 -11.28 4.12
CA ASN A 276 14.90 -11.81 2.92
C ASN A 276 14.57 -13.29 2.79
N ILE A 277 13.64 -13.62 1.89
CA ILE A 277 12.93 -14.89 1.89
C ILE A 277 13.44 -15.80 0.77
N PHE A 278 13.92 -16.94 1.15
CA PHE A 278 14.29 -18.05 0.26
C PHE A 278 14.13 -19.37 0.99
N GLY A 279 13.76 -20.42 0.27
CA GLY A 279 13.54 -21.75 0.84
C GLY A 279 12.90 -22.70 -0.16
N ASN A 280 12.78 -23.94 0.22
CA ASN A 280 12.21 -24.99 -0.61
C ASN A 280 10.73 -25.24 -0.27
N GLY A 281 9.93 -25.54 -1.28
CA GLY A 281 8.52 -25.89 -1.11
C GLY A 281 7.59 -24.72 -0.83
N LEU A 282 6.52 -24.98 -0.10
CA LEU A 282 5.54 -23.98 0.32
C LEU A 282 6.06 -23.27 1.57
N LEU A 283 6.16 -21.95 1.50
CA LEU A 283 6.70 -21.14 2.60
C LEU A 283 5.79 -21.16 3.85
N PRO A 284 6.36 -20.96 5.06
CA PRO A 284 5.57 -20.80 6.28
C PRO A 284 4.56 -19.66 6.17
N LYS A 285 3.41 -19.81 6.84
CA LYS A 285 2.37 -18.77 6.86
C LYS A 285 2.75 -17.52 7.65
N PHE A 286 3.59 -17.67 8.63
CA PHE A 286 4.11 -16.59 9.46
C PHE A 286 5.63 -16.53 9.32
N ILE A 287 6.10 -15.39 8.84
CA ILE A 287 7.53 -15.06 8.73
C ILE A 287 7.73 -13.75 9.49
N PRO A 288 8.49 -13.77 10.59
CA PRO A 288 8.69 -12.57 11.42
C PRO A 288 9.52 -11.49 10.73
N ASN A 289 9.55 -10.31 11.34
CA ASN A 289 10.42 -9.21 10.91
C ASN A 289 11.88 -9.66 10.90
N PHE A 290 12.68 -9.13 9.98
CA PHE A 290 14.12 -9.39 9.86
C PHE A 290 14.47 -10.89 9.79
N THR A 291 13.72 -11.63 9.00
CA THR A 291 14.01 -13.05 8.74
C THR A 291 14.97 -13.19 7.57
N TRP A 292 15.96 -14.10 7.72
CA TRP A 292 16.84 -14.56 6.65
C TRP A 292 16.51 -16.01 6.29
N GLY A 293 16.09 -16.24 5.04
CA GLY A 293 15.47 -17.52 4.64
C GLY A 293 14.07 -17.65 5.20
N VAL A 294 13.84 -18.66 6.04
CA VAL A 294 12.54 -18.93 6.69
C VAL A 294 12.66 -19.22 8.20
N VAL A 295 13.87 -19.24 8.75
CA VAL A 295 14.11 -19.69 10.14
C VAL A 295 15.13 -18.88 10.93
N SER A 296 15.99 -18.10 10.29
CA SER A 296 17.07 -17.38 10.99
C SER A 296 16.88 -15.87 10.98
N GLY A 297 17.53 -15.16 11.90
CA GLY A 297 17.50 -13.71 11.98
C GLY A 297 18.39 -13.04 10.92
N TYR A 298 17.88 -12.00 10.30
CA TYR A 298 18.61 -11.13 9.40
C TYR A 298 19.30 -10.04 10.21
N GLN A 299 20.61 -10.03 10.22
CA GLN A 299 21.37 -9.06 10.99
C GLN A 299 21.09 -7.64 10.51
N ILE A 300 20.84 -6.71 11.44
CA ILE A 300 20.34 -5.37 11.12
C ILE A 300 21.28 -4.57 10.19
N ASP A 301 22.59 -4.66 10.42
CA ASP A 301 23.55 -3.92 9.59
C ASP A 301 23.55 -4.42 8.14
N LYS A 302 23.42 -5.76 7.96
CA LYS A 302 23.31 -6.37 6.63
C LYS A 302 21.97 -6.02 5.98
N ALA A 303 20.89 -6.02 6.73
CA ALA A 303 19.58 -5.61 6.22
C ALA A 303 19.56 -4.15 5.74
N ILE A 304 20.18 -3.24 6.51
CA ILE A 304 20.31 -1.81 6.14
C ILE A 304 21.16 -1.65 4.87
N GLU A 305 22.29 -2.37 4.77
CA GLU A 305 23.14 -2.37 3.57
C GLU A 305 22.35 -2.81 2.34
N ASP A 306 21.66 -3.95 2.42
CA ASP A 306 20.91 -4.51 1.29
C ASP A 306 19.74 -3.64 0.86
N ILE A 307 19.02 -3.01 1.80
CA ILE A 307 17.99 -2.01 1.52
C ILE A 307 18.62 -0.80 0.80
N GLY A 308 19.78 -0.33 1.28
CA GLY A 308 20.52 0.75 0.64
C GLY A 308 20.88 0.44 -0.82
N ASN A 309 21.35 -0.78 -1.09
CA ASN A 309 21.66 -1.25 -2.44
C ASN A 309 20.41 -1.25 -3.35
N TRP A 310 19.27 -1.74 -2.86
CA TRP A 310 18.00 -1.70 -3.61
C TRP A 310 17.51 -0.27 -3.90
N LYS A 311 17.66 0.64 -2.93
CA LYS A 311 17.30 2.06 -3.12
C LYS A 311 18.22 2.71 -4.16
N GLN A 312 19.53 2.47 -4.07
CA GLN A 312 20.50 2.99 -5.02
C GLN A 312 20.24 2.49 -6.45
N LEU A 313 19.87 1.22 -6.62
CA LEU A 313 19.50 0.64 -7.92
C LEU A 313 18.34 1.39 -8.59
N LYS A 314 17.44 1.97 -7.81
CA LYS A 314 16.33 2.83 -8.29
C LYS A 314 16.66 4.33 -8.28
N GLY A 315 17.88 4.74 -7.97
CA GLY A 315 18.31 6.14 -7.92
C GLY A 315 17.92 6.89 -6.65
N PHE A 316 17.67 6.17 -5.55
CA PHE A 316 17.31 6.74 -4.26
C PHE A 316 18.37 6.47 -3.19
N VAL A 317 18.38 7.29 -2.17
CA VAL A 317 19.28 7.15 -1.02
C VAL A 317 18.46 6.83 0.22
N MET A 318 18.98 6.01 1.11
CA MET A 318 18.39 5.71 2.40
C MET A 318 18.73 6.84 3.38
N SER A 319 17.73 7.40 4.05
CA SER A 319 17.97 8.46 5.04
C SER A 319 18.40 7.90 6.41
N GLU A 320 18.97 8.74 7.24
CA GLU A 320 19.36 8.35 8.61
C GLU A 320 18.12 8.06 9.48
N GLU A 321 17.01 8.76 9.25
CA GLU A 321 15.73 8.54 9.93
C GLU A 321 15.16 7.15 9.60
N GLU A 322 15.23 6.73 8.33
CA GLU A 322 14.82 5.38 7.92
C GLU A 322 15.67 4.31 8.64
N LYS A 323 16.99 4.49 8.70
CA LYS A 323 17.88 3.57 9.42
C LYS A 323 17.51 3.46 10.89
N GLN A 324 17.28 4.61 11.55
CA GLN A 324 16.87 4.66 12.95
C GLN A 324 15.54 3.95 13.20
N VAL A 325 14.55 4.11 12.31
CA VAL A 325 13.27 3.40 12.39
C VAL A 325 13.48 1.89 12.30
N LEU A 326 14.27 1.41 11.34
CA LEU A 326 14.57 -0.02 11.19
C LEU A 326 15.31 -0.57 12.41
N GLN A 327 16.29 0.15 12.95
CA GLN A 327 17.02 -0.25 14.16
C GLN A 327 16.09 -0.34 15.38
N LYS A 328 15.13 0.59 15.54
CA LYS A 328 14.10 0.53 16.60
C LYS A 328 13.17 -0.67 16.42
N LEU A 329 12.75 -0.96 15.20
CA LEU A 329 11.91 -2.12 14.90
C LEU A 329 12.65 -3.43 15.18
N TYR A 330 13.92 -3.50 14.80
CA TYR A 330 14.77 -4.67 15.05
C TYR A 330 14.88 -4.98 16.55
N LYS A 331 15.16 -3.95 17.37
CA LYS A 331 15.23 -4.10 18.84
C LYS A 331 13.92 -4.56 19.49
N LYS A 332 12.77 -4.30 18.84
CA LYS A 332 11.45 -4.77 19.33
C LYS A 332 11.14 -6.20 18.88
N ALA A 333 11.77 -6.66 17.81
CA ALA A 333 11.56 -7.99 17.26
C ALA A 333 12.54 -9.03 17.82
N SER A 334 13.64 -8.60 18.42
CA SER A 334 14.65 -9.40 19.17
C SER A 334 14.19 -9.61 20.60
#